data_4ae97680163f3d39fbf466bb3152c74f
#
_entry.id   4ae97680163f3d39fbf466bb3152c74f
#
_cell.length_a   1.000
_cell.length_b   1.000
_cell.length_c   1.000
_cell.angle_alpha   90.00
_cell.angle_beta   90.00
_cell.angle_gamma   90.00
#
_symmetry.space_group_name_H-M   'P 1'
#
loop_
_entity.id
_entity.type
_entity.pdbx_description
1 polymer ?
#
loop_
_entity_poly.entity_id
_entity_poly.type
_entity_poly.pdbx_seq_one_letter_code
_entity_poly.pdbx_strand_id
1 'polypeptide(L)'
;NGQIADGFPFTASSDFRLAPVIVEANGEKFITAGNRDNTFYAINSDGSQRFAIETGDDISTSAGILETENGPAIFFGSEDGKLYAVTPDGNALPGWPVDTGSEIVGSPVFADMDNNGSPEIISAVSGTDLLIFRLDGSPYSDIPIDFEVPFAGSPAVHDLDNDGDIEVLIGSTNSLITVDIKDIGSTGEYWNMYRGNLQRTGYFGSGTDAITISVENIPDWNLVGLPLNVSDPFHLSIFPD
;
A
#
# COMPACT_ATOMS: atom_id res chain seq x y z
N ASN A 1 -26.00 -12.21 4.04
CA ASN A 1 -26.98 -12.04 5.13
C ASN A 1 -26.65 -10.85 6.04
N GLY A 2 -25.51 -10.18 5.89
CA GLY A 2 -25.13 -9.00 6.67
C GLY A 2 -24.91 -9.27 8.17
N GLN A 3 -24.48 -10.46 8.54
CA GLN A 3 -24.12 -10.77 9.93
C GLN A 3 -22.67 -10.39 10.20
N ILE A 4 -22.39 -9.92 11.40
CA ILE A 4 -21.03 -9.73 11.87
C ILE A 4 -20.37 -11.11 11.94
N ALA A 5 -19.11 -11.22 11.46
CA ALA A 5 -18.35 -12.47 11.51
C ALA A 5 -18.05 -12.86 12.96
N ASP A 6 -17.91 -14.17 13.20
CA ASP A 6 -17.50 -14.67 14.52
C ASP A 6 -16.16 -14.06 14.95
N GLY A 7 -16.04 -13.72 16.22
CA GLY A 7 -14.87 -13.04 16.76
C GLY A 7 -14.82 -11.52 16.55
N PHE A 8 -15.73 -10.95 15.74
CA PHE A 8 -15.83 -9.50 15.53
C PHE A 8 -17.08 -8.91 16.22
N PRO A 9 -17.08 -7.60 16.56
CA PRO A 9 -16.06 -6.60 16.20
C PRO A 9 -14.79 -6.71 17.05
N PHE A 10 -13.62 -6.48 16.45
CA PHE A 10 -12.40 -6.13 17.19
C PHE A 10 -12.54 -4.67 17.67
N THR A 11 -12.22 -4.43 18.93
CA THR A 11 -12.40 -3.10 19.56
C THR A 11 -11.07 -2.59 20.10
N ALA A 12 -10.71 -1.37 19.76
CA ALA A 12 -9.56 -0.63 20.26
C ALA A 12 -10.02 0.63 21.00
N SER A 13 -9.08 1.41 21.56
CA SER A 13 -9.40 2.59 22.37
C SER A 13 -9.75 3.85 21.57
N SER A 14 -9.52 3.86 20.25
CA SER A 14 -9.84 4.99 19.37
C SER A 14 -10.31 4.53 17.99
N ASP A 15 -10.34 5.46 17.02
CA ASP A 15 -10.93 5.26 15.70
C ASP A 15 -10.00 4.54 14.71
N PHE A 16 -10.52 3.58 13.97
CA PHE A 16 -9.94 3.07 12.73
C PHE A 16 -10.47 3.90 11.56
N ARG A 17 -9.68 4.83 11.05
CA ARG A 17 -10.10 5.75 9.98
C ARG A 17 -9.60 5.37 8.60
N LEU A 18 -8.58 4.53 8.56
CA LEU A 18 -7.92 4.15 7.32
C LEU A 18 -8.42 2.80 6.82
N ALA A 19 -8.18 2.57 5.56
CA ALA A 19 -8.56 1.32 4.95
C ALA A 19 -7.69 0.17 5.49
N PRO A 20 -8.29 -0.90 6.04
CA PRO A 20 -7.54 -2.07 6.46
C PRO A 20 -6.93 -2.79 5.25
N VAL A 21 -5.84 -3.50 5.48
CA VAL A 21 -5.16 -4.31 4.49
C VAL A 21 -5.20 -5.77 4.93
N ILE A 22 -5.50 -6.68 4.01
CA ILE A 22 -5.47 -8.13 4.25
C ILE A 22 -4.13 -8.65 3.77
N VAL A 23 -3.43 -9.32 4.67
CA VAL A 23 -2.13 -9.95 4.41
C VAL A 23 -2.30 -11.47 4.49
N GLU A 24 -1.73 -12.18 3.52
CA GLU A 24 -1.59 -13.63 3.56
C GLU A 24 -0.11 -13.98 3.76
N ALA A 25 0.18 -14.72 4.81
CA ALA A 25 1.51 -15.22 5.11
C ALA A 25 1.42 -16.63 5.71
N ASN A 26 2.27 -17.55 5.24
CA ASN A 26 2.31 -18.94 5.71
C ASN A 26 0.96 -19.68 5.61
N GLY A 27 0.12 -19.31 4.64
CA GLY A 27 -1.22 -19.87 4.44
C GLY A 27 -2.29 -19.34 5.40
N GLU A 28 -1.97 -18.35 6.21
CA GLU A 28 -2.92 -17.67 7.11
C GLU A 28 -3.23 -16.26 6.59
N LYS A 29 -4.49 -15.85 6.71
CA LYS A 29 -4.93 -14.49 6.39
C LYS A 29 -5.19 -13.72 7.68
N PHE A 30 -4.71 -12.49 7.72
CA PHE A 30 -4.96 -11.58 8.82
C PHE A 30 -5.16 -10.15 8.31
N ILE A 31 -5.73 -9.30 9.13
CA ILE A 31 -6.04 -7.91 8.80
C ILE A 31 -5.02 -7.03 9.51
N THR A 32 -4.51 -6.00 8.83
CA THR A 32 -3.72 -4.94 9.45
C THR A 32 -4.46 -3.61 9.37
N ALA A 33 -4.40 -2.83 10.44
CA ALA A 33 -5.02 -1.51 10.50
C ALA A 33 -4.29 -0.61 11.51
N GLY A 34 -4.01 0.61 11.11
CA GLY A 34 -3.58 1.68 12.00
C GLY A 34 -4.77 2.31 12.72
N ASN A 35 -4.53 2.80 13.92
CA ASN A 35 -5.53 3.40 14.79
C ASN A 35 -5.03 4.75 15.33
N ARG A 36 -5.97 5.60 15.74
CA ARG A 36 -5.69 6.89 16.39
C ARG A 36 -5.48 6.77 17.92
N ASP A 37 -5.18 5.58 18.41
CA ASP A 37 -4.63 5.33 19.75
C ASP A 37 -3.12 5.06 19.70
N ASN A 38 -2.45 5.51 18.63
CA ASN A 38 -1.02 5.33 18.39
C ASN A 38 -0.61 3.86 18.24
N THR A 39 -1.53 2.99 17.79
CA THR A 39 -1.26 1.56 17.70
C THR A 39 -1.56 1.00 16.31
N PHE A 40 -0.62 0.25 15.78
CA PHE A 40 -0.81 -0.56 14.58
C PHE A 40 -1.17 -1.98 14.98
N TYR A 41 -2.35 -2.42 14.59
CA TYR A 41 -2.90 -3.73 14.92
C TYR A 41 -2.77 -4.71 13.77
N ALA A 42 -2.47 -5.97 14.10
CA ALA A 42 -2.72 -7.12 13.25
C ALA A 42 -3.75 -8.03 13.93
N ILE A 43 -4.77 -8.44 13.19
CA ILE A 43 -5.95 -9.12 13.70
C ILE A 43 -6.15 -10.39 12.88
N ASN A 44 -6.17 -11.54 13.52
CA ASN A 44 -6.41 -12.83 12.89
C ASN A 44 -7.83 -12.92 12.31
N SER A 45 -8.06 -13.87 11.42
CA SER A 45 -9.37 -14.09 10.80
C SER A 45 -10.48 -14.48 11.80
N ASP A 46 -10.12 -14.93 13.00
CA ASP A 46 -11.04 -15.24 14.11
C ASP A 46 -11.31 -14.05 15.04
N GLY A 47 -10.82 -12.84 14.69
CA GLY A 47 -10.97 -11.63 15.49
C GLY A 47 -10.00 -11.48 16.64
N SER A 48 -9.15 -12.45 16.91
CA SER A 48 -8.10 -12.33 17.96
C SER A 48 -6.97 -11.41 17.50
N GLN A 49 -6.34 -10.69 18.43
CA GLN A 49 -5.17 -9.88 18.14
C GLN A 49 -3.97 -10.79 17.83
N ARG A 50 -3.33 -10.59 16.66
CA ARG A 50 -2.09 -11.26 16.29
C ARG A 50 -0.89 -10.57 16.94
N PHE A 51 -0.77 -9.26 16.70
CA PHE A 51 0.19 -8.38 17.36
C PHE A 51 -0.35 -6.94 17.42
N ALA A 52 0.30 -6.12 18.22
CA ALA A 52 0.08 -4.67 18.25
C ALA A 52 1.43 -3.98 18.42
N ILE A 53 1.63 -2.86 17.72
CA ILE A 53 2.85 -2.07 17.76
C ILE A 53 2.46 -0.66 18.17
N GLU A 54 2.96 -0.22 19.31
CA GLU A 54 2.79 1.16 19.78
C GLU A 54 3.77 2.08 19.03
N THR A 55 3.26 3.19 18.53
CA THR A 55 4.01 4.29 17.91
C THR A 55 3.98 5.52 18.83
N GLY A 56 4.69 6.56 18.45
CA GLY A 56 4.72 7.80 19.25
C GLY A 56 3.51 8.72 19.04
N ASP A 57 2.72 8.51 17.96
CA ASP A 57 1.55 9.33 17.61
C ASP A 57 0.60 8.51 16.69
N ASP A 58 -0.50 9.13 16.27
CA ASP A 58 -1.55 8.54 15.42
C ASP A 58 -0.97 7.86 14.16
N ILE A 59 -1.65 6.83 13.70
CA ILE A 59 -1.32 6.16 12.45
C ILE A 59 -2.33 6.58 11.39
N SER A 60 -1.88 7.42 10.46
CA SER A 60 -2.68 8.01 9.40
C SER A 60 -2.42 7.42 8.01
N THR A 61 -1.76 6.25 7.95
CA THR A 61 -1.47 5.54 6.71
C THR A 61 -2.06 4.13 6.71
N SER A 62 -2.49 3.65 5.54
CA SER A 62 -2.73 2.22 5.34
C SER A 62 -1.39 1.51 5.14
N ALA A 63 -1.32 0.23 5.47
CA ALA A 63 -0.12 -0.54 5.22
C ALA A 63 0.16 -0.70 3.71
N GLY A 64 1.44 -0.69 3.35
CA GLY A 64 1.96 -1.22 2.10
C GLY A 64 2.64 -2.57 2.37
N ILE A 65 2.53 -3.50 1.44
CA ILE A 65 3.09 -4.85 1.62
C ILE A 65 4.09 -5.13 0.50
N LEU A 66 5.26 -5.59 0.90
CA LEU A 66 6.33 -5.97 -0.01
C LEU A 66 6.71 -7.43 0.21
N GLU A 67 6.71 -8.23 -0.86
CA GLU A 67 7.29 -9.57 -0.79
C GLU A 67 8.82 -9.46 -0.72
N THR A 68 9.41 -10.16 0.23
CA THR A 68 10.87 -10.24 0.41
C THR A 68 11.31 -11.71 0.36
N GLU A 69 12.61 -11.94 0.30
CA GLU A 69 13.17 -13.31 0.37
C GLU A 69 12.76 -14.06 1.65
N ASN A 70 12.38 -13.34 2.71
CA ASN A 70 11.95 -13.91 4.00
C ASN A 70 10.43 -13.90 4.19
N GLY A 71 9.66 -13.69 3.12
CA GLY A 71 8.21 -13.53 3.13
C GLY A 71 7.77 -12.07 3.17
N PRO A 72 6.46 -11.80 3.30
CA PRO A 72 5.94 -10.46 3.23
C PRO A 72 6.45 -9.57 4.37
N ALA A 73 6.82 -8.34 4.03
CA ALA A 73 7.12 -7.27 4.96
C ALA A 73 5.99 -6.24 4.93
N ILE A 74 5.60 -5.74 6.09
CA ILE A 74 4.48 -4.83 6.30
C ILE A 74 5.06 -3.46 6.66
N PHE A 75 4.79 -2.46 5.83
CA PHE A 75 5.27 -1.09 6.02
C PHE A 75 4.11 -0.17 6.36
N PHE A 76 4.29 0.72 7.32
CA PHE A 76 3.30 1.74 7.70
C PHE A 76 3.97 2.96 8.29
N GLY A 77 3.34 4.11 8.12
CA GLY A 77 3.81 5.37 8.65
C GLY A 77 2.99 5.84 9.85
N SER A 78 3.61 6.61 10.74
CA SER A 78 2.96 7.29 11.85
C SER A 78 3.19 8.79 11.81
N GLU A 79 2.32 9.55 12.45
CA GLU A 79 2.47 10.98 12.66
C GLU A 79 3.63 11.30 13.64
N ASP A 80 4.20 10.27 14.29
CA ASP A 80 5.43 10.41 15.09
C ASP A 80 6.70 10.66 14.25
N GLY A 81 6.56 10.72 12.93
CA GLY A 81 7.65 10.98 11.99
C GLY A 81 8.48 9.73 11.69
N LYS A 82 7.96 8.55 11.92
CA LYS A 82 8.67 7.31 11.60
C LYS A 82 7.92 6.45 10.60
N LEU A 83 8.70 5.86 9.71
CA LEU A 83 8.26 4.79 8.84
C LEU A 83 8.69 3.45 9.44
N TYR A 84 7.75 2.57 9.63
CA TYR A 84 7.92 1.25 10.25
C TYR A 84 7.92 0.16 9.21
N ALA A 85 8.71 -0.89 9.45
CA ALA A 85 8.68 -2.12 8.67
C ALA A 85 8.76 -3.33 9.60
N VAL A 86 7.82 -4.26 9.45
CA VAL A 86 7.71 -5.41 10.33
C VAL A 86 7.37 -6.69 9.58
N THR A 87 7.72 -7.83 10.18
CA THR A 87 7.33 -9.16 9.70
C THR A 87 5.85 -9.44 10.00
N PRO A 88 5.26 -10.51 9.42
CA PRO A 88 3.92 -10.97 9.78
C PRO A 88 3.71 -11.36 11.26
N ASP A 89 4.79 -11.48 12.02
CA ASP A 89 4.75 -11.75 13.46
C ASP A 89 4.97 -10.47 14.31
N GLY A 90 5.07 -9.30 13.67
CA GLY A 90 5.23 -8.01 14.34
C GLY A 90 6.66 -7.68 14.76
N ASN A 91 7.66 -8.44 14.34
CA ASN A 91 9.06 -8.11 14.62
C ASN A 91 9.56 -7.06 13.63
N ALA A 92 10.26 -6.03 14.15
CA ALA A 92 10.88 -5.02 13.28
C ALA A 92 11.90 -5.64 12.32
N LEU A 93 11.91 -5.16 11.07
CA LEU A 93 12.97 -5.51 10.13
C LEU A 93 14.30 -4.85 10.55
N PRO A 94 15.45 -5.43 10.17
CA PRO A 94 16.74 -4.78 10.40
C PRO A 94 16.81 -3.39 9.77
N GLY A 95 17.24 -2.40 10.53
CA GLY A 95 17.32 -1.00 10.09
C GLY A 95 16.04 -0.19 10.29
N TRP A 96 14.94 -0.82 10.73
CA TRP A 96 13.64 -0.16 10.96
C TRP A 96 13.26 -0.07 12.44
N PRO A 97 12.44 0.92 12.86
CA PRO A 97 11.87 2.01 12.03
C PRO A 97 12.93 3.04 11.64
N VAL A 98 12.69 3.76 10.54
CA VAL A 98 13.48 4.92 10.12
C VAL A 98 12.78 6.21 10.55
N ASP A 99 13.59 7.18 11.04
CA ASP A 99 13.11 8.52 11.38
C ASP A 99 13.16 9.38 10.13
N THR A 100 12.02 9.97 9.75
CA THR A 100 11.89 10.82 8.56
C THR A 100 11.89 12.30 8.89
N GLY A 101 11.84 12.64 10.17
CA GLY A 101 11.85 14.03 10.66
C GLY A 101 10.52 14.78 10.50
N SER A 102 9.51 14.19 9.86
CA SER A 102 8.18 14.76 9.65
C SER A 102 7.11 13.68 9.61
N GLU A 103 5.88 14.02 9.99
CA GLU A 103 4.74 13.11 9.97
C GLU A 103 4.57 12.41 8.61
N ILE A 104 4.33 11.11 8.62
CA ILE A 104 4.05 10.36 7.39
C ILE A 104 2.57 10.58 7.03
N VAL A 105 2.32 11.13 5.84
CA VAL A 105 0.96 11.47 5.38
C VAL A 105 0.41 10.54 4.30
N GLY A 106 1.28 9.77 3.63
CA GLY A 106 0.92 8.84 2.56
C GLY A 106 1.25 7.40 2.90
N SER A 107 0.41 6.47 2.47
CA SER A 107 0.74 5.04 2.56
C SER A 107 1.98 4.75 1.71
N PRO A 108 2.95 3.97 2.22
CA PRO A 108 4.15 3.64 1.46
C PRO A 108 3.82 2.79 0.23
N VAL A 109 4.58 3.02 -0.83
CA VAL A 109 4.52 2.27 -2.09
C VAL A 109 5.92 1.81 -2.48
N PHE A 110 6.02 0.88 -3.43
CA PHE A 110 7.28 0.24 -3.78
C PHE A 110 7.49 0.21 -5.29
N ALA A 111 8.74 0.40 -5.69
CA ALA A 111 9.21 0.20 -7.05
C ALA A 111 10.73 -0.05 -7.02
N ASP A 112 11.24 -0.81 -7.97
CA ASP A 112 12.67 -0.98 -8.20
C ASP A 112 13.17 0.22 -9.01
N MET A 113 13.69 1.23 -8.30
CA MET A 113 13.99 2.55 -8.87
C MET A 113 15.22 2.56 -9.78
N ASP A 114 16.12 1.59 -9.64
CA ASP A 114 17.37 1.47 -10.40
C ASP A 114 17.50 0.14 -11.14
N ASN A 115 16.39 -0.65 -11.20
CA ASN A 115 16.29 -1.94 -11.87
C ASN A 115 17.38 -2.95 -11.43
N ASN A 116 17.71 -2.92 -10.14
CA ASN A 116 18.68 -3.84 -9.53
C ASN A 116 18.04 -5.14 -9.01
N GLY A 117 16.72 -5.25 -9.08
CA GLY A 117 15.91 -6.39 -8.60
C GLY A 117 15.47 -6.27 -7.14
N SER A 118 15.82 -5.17 -6.46
CA SER A 118 15.45 -4.91 -5.07
C SER A 118 14.62 -3.62 -4.99
N PRO A 119 13.32 -3.69 -4.71
CA PRO A 119 12.47 -2.49 -4.71
C PRO A 119 12.80 -1.56 -3.55
N GLU A 120 12.68 -0.26 -3.82
CA GLU A 120 12.73 0.81 -2.85
C GLU A 120 11.35 1.09 -2.27
N ILE A 121 11.37 1.70 -1.09
CA ILE A 121 10.20 2.14 -0.34
C ILE A 121 10.05 3.65 -0.53
N ILE A 122 8.96 4.09 -1.16
CA ILE A 122 8.65 5.49 -1.43
C ILE A 122 7.59 5.96 -0.43
N SER A 123 7.88 7.04 0.29
CA SER A 123 7.01 7.59 1.31
C SER A 123 6.91 9.10 1.21
N ALA A 124 5.72 9.63 1.46
CA ALA A 124 5.43 11.05 1.52
C ALA A 124 5.26 11.52 2.97
N VAL A 125 5.89 12.63 3.30
CA VAL A 125 5.79 13.26 4.61
C VAL A 125 4.99 14.57 4.55
N SER A 126 4.50 15.05 5.69
CA SER A 126 3.76 16.33 5.81
C SER A 126 4.63 17.56 5.51
N GLY A 127 5.94 17.37 5.46
CA GLY A 127 6.89 18.35 4.93
C GLY A 127 6.86 18.41 3.41
N THR A 128 7.96 18.92 2.85
CA THR A 128 8.12 19.11 1.40
C THR A 128 8.92 17.99 0.74
N ASP A 129 9.31 16.96 1.52
CA ASP A 129 10.24 15.95 1.08
C ASP A 129 9.51 14.67 0.62
N LEU A 130 9.88 14.16 -0.55
CA LEU A 130 9.62 12.81 -0.97
C LEU A 130 10.82 11.96 -0.58
N LEU A 131 10.58 10.94 0.23
CA LEU A 131 11.64 10.11 0.79
C LEU A 131 11.63 8.73 0.15
N ILE A 132 12.81 8.26 -0.22
CA ILE A 132 13.02 6.95 -0.83
C ILE A 132 14.07 6.21 -0.01
N PHE A 133 13.73 4.98 0.41
CA PHE A 133 14.60 4.13 1.22
C PHE A 133 14.85 2.80 0.55
N ARG A 134 15.99 2.19 0.84
CA ARG A 134 16.26 0.78 0.55
C ARG A 134 15.60 -0.11 1.60
N LEU A 135 15.51 -1.39 1.30
CA LEU A 135 14.91 -2.38 2.22
C LEU A 135 15.60 -2.46 3.59
N ASP A 136 16.86 -2.12 3.67
CA ASP A 136 17.64 -2.06 4.93
C ASP A 136 17.44 -0.76 5.73
N GLY A 137 16.55 0.13 5.29
CA GLY A 137 16.26 1.42 5.91
C GLY A 137 17.26 2.53 5.56
N SER A 138 18.28 2.26 4.77
CA SER A 138 19.17 3.32 4.29
C SER A 138 18.51 4.18 3.22
N PRO A 139 18.81 5.50 3.16
CA PRO A 139 18.30 6.35 2.08
C PRO A 139 18.75 5.84 0.70
N TYR A 140 17.84 5.89 -0.28
CA TYR A 140 18.16 5.58 -1.68
C TYR A 140 19.03 6.70 -2.29
N SER A 141 18.70 7.95 -1.97
CA SER A 141 19.43 9.13 -2.40
C SER A 141 19.77 10.00 -1.18
N ASP A 142 20.96 10.61 -1.18
CA ASP A 142 21.37 11.58 -0.15
C ASP A 142 20.72 12.95 -0.35
N ILE A 143 19.96 13.13 -1.42
CA ILE A 143 19.27 14.38 -1.75
C ILE A 143 17.78 14.13 -1.60
N PRO A 144 17.14 14.65 -0.53
CA PRO A 144 15.68 14.63 -0.46
C PRO A 144 15.13 15.47 -1.62
N ILE A 145 14.08 14.98 -2.25
CA ILE A 145 13.39 15.72 -3.30
C ILE A 145 12.45 16.70 -2.61
N ASP A 146 12.88 17.96 -2.50
CA ASP A 146 12.16 19.06 -1.86
C ASP A 146 11.35 19.85 -2.90
N PHE A 147 10.05 19.92 -2.72
CA PHE A 147 9.12 20.56 -3.68
C PHE A 147 8.56 21.90 -3.21
N GLU A 148 9.01 22.44 -2.10
CA GLU A 148 8.53 23.72 -1.52
C GLU A 148 7.02 23.75 -1.18
N VAL A 149 6.30 22.63 -1.37
CA VAL A 149 4.87 22.49 -1.07
C VAL A 149 4.60 21.17 -0.33
N PRO A 150 3.79 21.20 0.74
CA PRO A 150 3.53 19.99 1.51
C PRO A 150 2.73 18.97 0.69
N PHE A 151 3.10 17.72 0.84
CA PHE A 151 2.38 16.59 0.24
C PHE A 151 1.09 16.27 0.99
N ALA A 152 0.13 15.69 0.25
CA ALA A 152 -1.17 15.30 0.78
C ALA A 152 -1.61 14.00 0.12
N GLY A 153 -1.27 12.88 0.73
CA GLY A 153 -1.72 11.56 0.28
C GLY A 153 -0.62 10.62 -0.16
N SER A 154 -1.02 9.44 -0.58
CA SER A 154 -0.11 8.37 -0.97
C SER A 154 0.45 8.62 -2.37
N PRO A 155 1.76 8.37 -2.59
CA PRO A 155 2.33 8.40 -3.93
C PRO A 155 1.80 7.25 -4.80
N ALA A 156 1.98 7.38 -6.10
CA ALA A 156 1.85 6.31 -7.08
C ALA A 156 3.07 6.34 -8.00
N VAL A 157 3.50 5.18 -8.46
CA VAL A 157 4.72 5.04 -9.25
C VAL A 157 4.40 4.33 -10.56
N HIS A 158 4.86 4.91 -11.68
CA HIS A 158 4.67 4.33 -13.01
C HIS A 158 5.63 4.98 -14.02
N ASP A 159 6.03 4.24 -15.04
CA ASP A 159 6.63 4.77 -16.27
C ASP A 159 5.49 5.43 -17.08
N LEU A 160 5.32 6.73 -16.94
CA LEU A 160 4.15 7.47 -17.42
C LEU A 160 4.26 7.83 -18.90
N ASP A 161 5.47 8.10 -19.38
CA ASP A 161 5.73 8.51 -20.76
C ASP A 161 6.39 7.42 -21.62
N ASN A 162 6.65 6.25 -21.04
CA ASN A 162 7.21 5.04 -21.66
C ASN A 162 8.64 5.26 -22.18
N ASP A 163 9.46 6.01 -21.46
CA ASP A 163 10.86 6.21 -21.79
C ASP A 163 11.81 5.27 -21.04
N GLY A 164 11.30 4.50 -20.07
CA GLY A 164 11.97 3.42 -19.35
C GLY A 164 12.53 3.83 -17.97
N ASP A 165 12.47 5.09 -17.60
CA ASP A 165 12.58 5.53 -16.22
C ASP A 165 11.18 5.59 -15.57
N ILE A 166 11.09 5.86 -14.29
CA ILE A 166 9.81 5.83 -13.58
C ILE A 166 9.52 7.15 -12.91
N GLU A 167 8.24 7.55 -12.96
CA GLU A 167 7.75 8.74 -12.32
C GLU A 167 7.05 8.41 -11.00
N VAL A 168 7.27 9.27 -10.02
CA VAL A 168 6.49 9.30 -8.78
C VAL A 168 5.45 10.41 -8.88
N LEU A 169 4.18 10.03 -8.84
CA LEU A 169 3.05 10.95 -8.86
C LEU A 169 2.56 11.16 -7.45
N ILE A 170 2.40 12.42 -7.04
CA ILE A 170 1.93 12.74 -5.70
C ILE A 170 1.11 14.03 -5.69
N GLY A 171 0.05 14.04 -4.89
CA GLY A 171 -0.75 15.23 -4.64
C GLY A 171 -0.12 16.16 -3.60
N SER A 172 -0.27 17.44 -3.79
CA SER A 172 -0.01 18.48 -2.79
C SER A 172 -1.30 19.24 -2.48
N THR A 173 -1.22 20.31 -1.70
CA THR A 173 -2.37 21.14 -1.30
C THR A 173 -3.23 21.60 -2.49
N ASN A 174 -2.61 21.95 -3.61
CA ASN A 174 -3.29 22.52 -4.77
C ASN A 174 -2.70 22.09 -6.13
N SER A 175 -1.80 21.11 -6.12
CA SER A 175 -1.10 20.63 -7.32
C SER A 175 -1.00 19.11 -7.35
N LEU A 176 -0.96 18.57 -8.55
CA LEU A 176 -0.46 17.22 -8.79
C LEU A 176 0.98 17.36 -9.29
N ILE A 177 1.89 16.68 -8.62
CA ILE A 177 3.32 16.73 -8.91
C ILE A 177 3.71 15.38 -9.51
N THR A 178 4.51 15.42 -10.54
CA THR A 178 5.17 14.25 -11.13
C THR A 178 6.66 14.45 -11.02
N VAL A 179 7.33 13.52 -10.37
CA VAL A 179 8.77 13.49 -10.21
C VAL A 179 9.32 12.42 -11.11
N ASP A 180 10.13 12.83 -12.02
CA ASP A 180 10.80 11.97 -12.98
C ASP A 180 12.15 11.53 -12.37
N ILE A 181 12.29 10.24 -12.12
CA ILE A 181 13.50 9.62 -11.59
C ILE A 181 14.33 9.12 -12.76
N LYS A 182 15.39 9.83 -13.07
CA LYS A 182 16.22 9.59 -14.27
C LYS A 182 17.08 8.32 -14.25
N ASP A 183 16.64 7.30 -13.53
CA ASP A 183 17.23 5.96 -13.54
C ASP A 183 16.24 4.98 -14.18
N ILE A 184 16.75 4.03 -14.98
CA ILE A 184 15.90 2.97 -15.55
C ILE A 184 15.34 2.13 -14.41
N GLY A 185 14.04 2.15 -14.25
CA GLY A 185 13.35 1.50 -13.15
C GLY A 185 12.31 0.48 -13.60
N SER A 186 11.69 -0.17 -12.62
CA SER A 186 10.61 -1.12 -12.85
C SER A 186 9.55 -1.01 -11.75
N THR A 187 8.29 -0.90 -12.15
CA THR A 187 7.18 -1.02 -11.22
C THR A 187 6.85 -2.48 -10.88
N GLY A 188 7.33 -3.44 -11.67
CA GLY A 188 7.14 -4.86 -11.44
C GLY A 188 5.70 -5.23 -11.06
N GLU A 189 5.57 -6.25 -10.21
CA GLU A 189 4.31 -6.61 -9.53
C GLU A 189 4.29 -6.08 -8.08
N TYR A 190 4.99 -4.98 -7.83
CA TYR A 190 5.07 -4.37 -6.52
C TYR A 190 3.79 -3.61 -6.16
N TRP A 191 3.65 -3.31 -4.88
CA TRP A 191 2.58 -2.47 -4.34
C TRP A 191 2.88 -0.99 -4.67
N ASN A 192 2.74 -0.63 -5.95
CA ASN A 192 3.19 0.64 -6.53
C ASN A 192 2.17 1.78 -6.43
N MET A 193 1.05 1.55 -5.76
CA MET A 193 0.01 2.55 -5.50
C MET A 193 -0.79 2.23 -4.25
N TYR A 194 -1.58 3.19 -3.79
CA TYR A 194 -2.48 3.01 -2.64
C TYR A 194 -3.34 1.75 -2.78
N ARG A 195 -3.25 0.87 -1.78
CA ARG A 195 -3.93 -0.43 -1.71
C ARG A 195 -3.49 -1.44 -2.79
N GLY A 196 -2.30 -1.26 -3.34
CA GLY A 196 -1.52 -2.24 -4.05
C GLY A 196 -1.86 -2.51 -5.51
N ASN A 197 -3.05 -2.15 -5.97
CA ASN A 197 -3.47 -2.42 -7.35
C ASN A 197 -4.57 -1.46 -7.81
N LEU A 198 -4.83 -1.45 -9.13
CA LEU A 198 -5.85 -0.60 -9.75
C LEU A 198 -7.26 -0.81 -9.17
N GLN A 199 -7.55 -2.02 -8.71
CA GLN A 199 -8.82 -2.36 -8.07
C GLN A 199 -8.87 -1.91 -6.61
N ARG A 200 -7.73 -1.49 -6.04
CA ARG A 200 -7.58 -1.06 -4.65
C ARG A 200 -8.13 -2.07 -3.66
N THR A 201 -7.79 -3.34 -3.88
CA THR A 201 -8.32 -4.44 -3.06
C THR A 201 -7.82 -4.41 -1.63
N GLY A 202 -6.60 -3.89 -1.40
CA GLY A 202 -5.95 -3.94 -0.09
C GLY A 202 -5.71 -5.38 0.37
N TYR A 203 -5.49 -6.29 -0.57
CA TYR A 203 -5.18 -7.68 -0.33
C TYR A 203 -3.80 -8.02 -0.89
N PHE A 204 -2.97 -8.63 -0.06
CA PHE A 204 -1.69 -9.19 -0.42
C PHE A 204 -1.70 -10.69 -0.11
N GLY A 205 -1.45 -11.51 -1.12
CA GLY A 205 -1.41 -12.97 -0.99
C GLY A 205 -1.17 -13.66 -2.32
N SER A 206 -0.75 -14.90 -2.27
CA SER A 206 -0.42 -15.73 -3.43
C SER A 206 -1.65 -16.27 -4.19
N GLY A 207 -2.85 -15.91 -3.77
CA GLY A 207 -4.08 -16.40 -4.37
C GLY A 207 -4.42 -15.70 -5.66
N THR A 208 -4.37 -16.41 -6.77
CA THR A 208 -5.20 -16.11 -7.93
C THR A 208 -6.66 -16.44 -7.58
N ASP A 209 -7.22 -15.77 -6.59
CA ASP A 209 -8.65 -15.84 -6.37
C ASP A 209 -9.30 -15.10 -7.55
N ALA A 210 -9.58 -15.86 -8.60
CA ALA A 210 -10.44 -15.38 -9.66
C ALA A 210 -11.77 -14.99 -9.01
N ILE A 211 -11.99 -13.68 -8.84
CA ILE A 211 -13.27 -13.18 -8.38
C ILE A 211 -14.27 -13.50 -9.49
N THR A 212 -14.99 -14.59 -9.34
CA THR A 212 -16.11 -14.91 -10.22
C THR A 212 -17.26 -14.01 -9.82
N ILE A 213 -17.45 -12.93 -10.56
CA ILE A 213 -18.62 -12.07 -10.40
C ILE A 213 -19.72 -12.66 -11.30
N SER A 214 -20.73 -13.27 -10.70
CA SER A 214 -21.95 -13.64 -11.40
C SER A 214 -22.83 -12.38 -11.49
N VAL A 215 -22.93 -11.80 -12.67
CA VAL A 215 -23.87 -10.70 -12.93
C VAL A 215 -25.18 -11.31 -13.44
N GLU A 216 -26.25 -11.25 -12.64
CA GLU A 216 -27.59 -11.54 -13.15
C GLU A 216 -28.04 -10.37 -14.03
N ASN A 217 -28.30 -10.65 -15.29
CA ASN A 217 -28.82 -9.67 -16.24
C ASN A 217 -30.22 -9.23 -15.81
N ILE A 218 -30.37 -7.98 -15.41
CA ILE A 218 -31.67 -7.36 -15.20
C ILE A 218 -32.06 -6.73 -16.56
N PRO A 219 -33.18 -7.12 -17.17
CA PRO A 219 -33.62 -6.47 -18.42
C PRO A 219 -33.69 -4.95 -18.22
N ASP A 220 -33.13 -4.21 -19.16
CA ASP A 220 -33.18 -2.76 -19.35
C ASP A 220 -32.04 -1.90 -18.76
N TRP A 221 -31.21 -2.33 -17.77
CA TRP A 221 -30.08 -1.53 -17.30
C TRP A 221 -28.93 -2.38 -16.76
N ASN A 222 -27.83 -2.44 -17.48
CA ASN A 222 -26.58 -3.03 -16.99
C ASN A 222 -25.42 -2.04 -17.20
N LEU A 223 -25.07 -1.31 -16.13
CA LEU A 223 -23.83 -0.54 -16.10
C LEU A 223 -22.75 -1.40 -15.43
N VAL A 224 -22.00 -2.14 -16.22
CA VAL A 224 -20.87 -2.93 -15.72
C VAL A 224 -19.58 -2.17 -15.99
N GLY A 225 -19.11 -1.43 -15.00
CA GLY A 225 -17.77 -0.85 -14.99
C GLY A 225 -16.80 -1.80 -14.28
N LEU A 226 -16.48 -2.93 -14.90
CA LEU A 226 -15.47 -3.84 -14.38
C LEU A 226 -14.19 -3.69 -15.22
N PRO A 227 -13.04 -3.39 -14.62
CA PRO A 227 -11.76 -3.60 -15.26
C PRO A 227 -11.50 -5.11 -15.30
N LEU A 228 -12.03 -5.77 -16.31
CA LEU A 228 -11.74 -7.18 -16.57
C LEU A 228 -10.46 -7.27 -17.38
N ASN A 229 -9.44 -7.86 -16.79
CA ASN A 229 -8.33 -8.38 -17.57
C ASN A 229 -8.82 -9.66 -18.26
N VAL A 230 -9.39 -9.52 -19.44
CA VAL A 230 -9.86 -10.67 -20.24
C VAL A 230 -8.68 -11.17 -21.05
N SER A 231 -8.30 -12.40 -20.84
CA SER A 231 -7.31 -13.11 -21.66
C SER A 231 -7.78 -13.33 -23.11
N ASP A 232 -9.04 -13.06 -23.41
CA ASP A 232 -9.60 -13.11 -24.77
C ASP A 232 -9.62 -11.69 -25.36
N PRO A 233 -8.88 -11.42 -26.46
CA PRO A 233 -8.86 -10.11 -27.11
C PRO A 233 -10.17 -9.79 -27.87
N PHE A 234 -11.13 -10.71 -27.93
CA PHE A 234 -12.40 -10.51 -28.61
C PHE A 234 -13.50 -10.13 -27.60
N HIS A 235 -13.70 -8.82 -27.43
CA HIS A 235 -14.73 -8.25 -26.55
C HIS A 235 -16.19 -8.66 -26.93
N LEU A 236 -16.40 -9.29 -28.07
CA LEU A 236 -17.71 -9.84 -28.48
C LEU A 236 -18.23 -10.96 -27.56
N SER A 237 -17.36 -11.59 -26.77
CA SER A 237 -17.79 -12.59 -25.79
C SER A 237 -18.41 -11.99 -24.51
N ILE A 238 -18.23 -10.67 -24.30
CA ILE A 238 -18.74 -9.97 -23.13
C ILE A 238 -20.12 -9.34 -23.38
N PHE A 239 -20.42 -9.04 -24.67
CA PHE A 239 -21.69 -8.47 -25.10
C PHE A 239 -22.24 -9.32 -26.27
N PRO A 240 -22.85 -10.48 -25.99
CA PRO A 240 -23.60 -11.19 -27.02
C PRO A 240 -24.78 -10.35 -27.45
N ASP A 241 -25.03 -10.27 -28.76
CA ASP A 241 -26.16 -9.57 -29.38
C ASP A 241 -27.52 -10.02 -28.80
#